data_ee597caf90f704d58abfbb844f8c92e8
#
_entry.id   ee597caf90f704d58abfbb844f8c92e8
#
_cell.length_a   1.000
_cell.length_b   1.000
_cell.length_c   1.000
_cell.angle_alpha   90.00
_cell.angle_beta   90.00
_cell.angle_gamma   90.00
#
_symmetry.space_group_name_H-M   'P 1'
#
loop_
_entity.id
_entity.type
_entity.pdbx_description
1 polymer ?
#
loop_
_entity_poly.entity_id
_entity_poly.type
_entity_poly.pdbx_seq_one_letter_code
_entity_poly.pdbx_strand_id
1 'polypeptide(L)'
;MNSFYKLKTVKVQKDTPDAVSVAVEIPEELKDKFRFKQGQYLNFRMMINGNEERRSYSICNAPSEKSNRLEVLVKLLEGGKVSGYFNEHLHMDEMLEVMPPMGGFNTSYHPTNVKTYIGLAAGSGITPVLSNIKESLYQEPDSNAYLFYSNRSMNHVLRKNEIDKLVEQFNGRLKVVYLVSREKHEDPVFEGRISPEKLDQLFERYTDIDIREATYF
;
A
#
# COMPACT_ATOMS: atom_id res chain seq x y z
N MET A 1 3.49 27.71 0.17
CA MET A 1 2.64 27.19 1.26
C MET A 1 1.94 25.94 0.77
N ASN A 2 2.01 24.86 1.54
CA ASN A 2 1.29 23.62 1.22
C ASN A 2 -0.20 23.83 1.51
N SER A 3 -1.01 23.99 0.47
CA SER A 3 -2.45 24.26 0.58
C SER A 3 -3.24 22.97 0.64
N PHE A 4 -4.32 22.95 1.41
CA PHE A 4 -5.32 21.90 1.39
C PHE A 4 -6.36 22.18 0.32
N TYR A 5 -6.79 21.13 -0.36
CA TYR A 5 -7.84 21.14 -1.38
C TYR A 5 -8.99 20.25 -0.92
N LYS A 6 -10.21 20.67 -1.18
CA LYS A 6 -11.40 19.87 -0.91
C LYS A 6 -11.58 18.87 -2.05
N LEU A 7 -11.47 17.59 -1.75
CA LEU A 7 -11.64 16.49 -2.70
C LEU A 7 -12.84 15.63 -2.29
N LYS A 8 -13.60 15.19 -3.28
CA LYS A 8 -14.80 14.36 -3.06
C LYS A 8 -14.40 12.93 -2.79
N THR A 9 -14.96 12.33 -1.75
CA THR A 9 -14.83 10.90 -1.46
C THR A 9 -15.69 10.09 -2.43
N VAL A 10 -15.05 9.21 -3.20
CA VAL A 10 -15.73 8.40 -4.24
C VAL A 10 -15.67 6.90 -3.97
N LYS A 11 -15.00 6.51 -2.88
CA LYS A 11 -14.98 5.13 -2.38
C LYS A 11 -14.79 5.14 -0.88
N VAL A 12 -15.63 4.39 -0.19
CA VAL A 12 -15.43 3.98 1.22
C VAL A 12 -15.82 2.52 1.29
N GLN A 13 -14.86 1.64 1.44
CA GLN A 13 -15.09 0.19 1.40
C GLN A 13 -14.27 -0.52 2.45
N LYS A 14 -14.90 -1.35 3.28
CA LYS A 14 -14.19 -2.23 4.20
C LYS A 14 -13.25 -3.16 3.44
N ASP A 15 -12.01 -3.21 3.89
CA ASP A 15 -10.97 -4.10 3.38
C ASP A 15 -10.80 -5.31 4.30
N THR A 16 -10.70 -5.05 5.60
CA THR A 16 -10.75 -6.04 6.68
C THR A 16 -11.67 -5.52 7.80
N PRO A 17 -11.99 -6.30 8.85
CA PRO A 17 -12.79 -5.82 9.97
C PRO A 17 -12.24 -4.53 10.62
N ASP A 18 -10.93 -4.33 10.59
CA ASP A 18 -10.23 -3.21 11.21
C ASP A 18 -9.57 -2.25 10.20
N ALA A 19 -9.99 -2.26 8.92
CA ALA A 19 -9.44 -1.33 7.94
C ALA A 19 -10.46 -0.96 6.85
N VAL A 20 -10.33 0.26 6.33
CA VAL A 20 -11.14 0.81 5.26
C VAL A 20 -10.27 1.37 4.13
N SER A 21 -10.62 1.04 2.88
CA SER A 21 -10.10 1.68 1.67
C SER A 21 -10.92 2.91 1.35
N VAL A 22 -10.27 4.04 1.19
CA VAL A 22 -10.89 5.34 0.87
C VAL A 22 -10.25 5.91 -0.38
N ALA A 23 -11.06 6.34 -1.35
CA ALA A 23 -10.58 7.04 -2.52
C ALA A 23 -11.20 8.42 -2.64
N VAL A 24 -10.36 9.38 -3.01
CA VAL A 24 -10.78 10.75 -3.36
C VAL A 24 -10.62 10.98 -4.86
N GLU A 25 -11.58 11.66 -5.45
CA GLU A 25 -11.52 12.05 -6.86
C GLU A 25 -10.64 13.29 -7.04
N ILE A 26 -9.85 13.27 -8.11
CA ILE A 26 -9.00 14.40 -8.49
C ILE A 26 -9.68 15.14 -9.66
N PRO A 27 -10.25 16.34 -9.42
CA PRO A 27 -10.83 17.16 -10.48
C PRO A 27 -9.79 17.51 -11.56
N GLU A 28 -10.27 17.77 -12.78
CA GLU A 28 -9.42 18.06 -13.95
C GLU A 28 -8.44 19.20 -13.67
N GLU A 29 -8.92 20.27 -13.06
CA GLU A 29 -8.13 21.47 -12.72
C GLU A 29 -7.05 21.24 -11.65
N LEU A 30 -7.11 20.11 -10.93
CA LEU A 30 -6.13 19.74 -9.91
C LEU A 30 -5.17 18.62 -10.34
N LYS A 31 -5.34 18.04 -11.51
CA LYS A 31 -4.55 16.89 -11.98
C LYS A 31 -3.05 17.14 -11.90
N ASP A 32 -2.57 18.29 -12.33
CA ASP A 32 -1.13 18.60 -12.29
C ASP A 32 -0.59 18.71 -10.86
N LYS A 33 -1.41 19.22 -9.93
CA LYS A 33 -1.01 19.36 -8.52
C LYS A 33 -1.02 18.03 -7.79
N PHE A 34 -1.87 17.09 -8.22
CA PHE A 34 -2.01 15.77 -7.61
C PHE A 34 -1.32 14.65 -8.39
N ARG A 35 -0.44 15.01 -9.36
CA ARG A 35 0.52 14.02 -9.91
C ARG A 35 1.36 13.46 -8.78
N PHE A 36 1.54 12.15 -8.79
CA PHE A 36 2.27 11.48 -7.71
C PHE A 36 3.28 10.48 -8.26
N LYS A 37 4.22 10.10 -7.40
CA LYS A 37 5.09 8.95 -7.58
C LYS A 37 4.64 7.84 -6.63
N GLN A 38 4.91 6.60 -7.01
CA GLN A 38 4.65 5.46 -6.15
C GLN A 38 5.29 5.64 -4.77
N GLY A 39 4.66 5.09 -3.72
CA GLY A 39 5.14 5.21 -2.34
C GLY A 39 4.97 6.59 -1.69
N GLN A 40 4.40 7.58 -2.38
CA GLN A 40 3.99 8.85 -1.78
C GLN A 40 2.73 8.71 -0.92
N TYR A 41 2.44 9.74 -0.11
CA TYR A 41 1.31 9.80 0.79
C TYR A 41 0.52 11.09 0.64
N LEU A 42 -0.74 11.04 1.09
CA LEU A 42 -1.63 12.20 1.23
C LEU A 42 -1.70 12.63 2.70
N ASN A 43 -1.72 13.93 2.94
CA ASN A 43 -2.04 14.50 4.24
C ASN A 43 -3.51 14.93 4.26
N PHE A 44 -4.26 14.38 5.18
CA PHE A 44 -5.65 14.75 5.44
C PHE A 44 -5.73 15.70 6.62
N ARG A 45 -6.61 16.69 6.52
CA ARG A 45 -6.98 17.58 7.60
C ARG A 45 -8.48 17.49 7.82
N MET A 46 -8.89 17.38 9.07
CA MET A 46 -10.31 17.31 9.42
C MET A 46 -10.55 17.87 10.81
N MET A 47 -11.76 18.36 11.03
CA MET A 47 -12.21 18.83 12.33
C MET A 47 -12.95 17.68 13.05
N ILE A 48 -12.40 17.20 14.16
CA ILE A 48 -13.02 16.15 14.98
C ILE A 48 -13.22 16.69 16.38
N ASN A 49 -14.47 16.72 16.84
CA ASN A 49 -14.83 17.27 18.15
C ASN A 49 -14.26 18.69 18.42
N GLY A 50 -14.33 19.56 17.40
CA GLY A 50 -13.86 20.94 17.48
C GLY A 50 -12.34 21.13 17.40
N ASN A 51 -11.56 20.07 17.24
CA ASN A 51 -10.11 20.11 17.11
C ASN A 51 -9.65 19.76 15.69
N GLU A 52 -8.67 20.50 15.19
CA GLU A 52 -8.01 20.15 13.92
C GLU A 52 -7.10 18.94 14.14
N GLU A 53 -7.34 17.90 13.36
CA GLU A 53 -6.52 16.69 13.32
C GLU A 53 -5.93 16.52 11.92
N ARG A 54 -4.64 16.12 11.85
CA ARG A 54 -3.95 15.83 10.58
C ARG A 54 -3.35 14.44 10.63
N ARG A 55 -3.53 13.67 9.55
CA ARG A 55 -2.90 12.34 9.41
C ARG A 55 -2.46 12.13 7.96
N SER A 56 -1.38 11.37 7.85
CA SER A 56 -0.80 10.98 6.56
C SER A 56 -1.13 9.51 6.30
N TYR A 57 -1.55 9.22 5.06
CA TYR A 57 -1.78 7.86 4.60
C TYR A 57 -1.14 7.66 3.23
N SER A 58 -0.39 6.58 3.06
CA SER A 58 0.27 6.26 1.79
C SER A 58 -0.75 5.96 0.69
N ILE A 59 -0.44 6.42 -0.51
CA ILE A 59 -1.23 6.16 -1.71
C ILE A 59 -1.05 4.70 -2.11
N CYS A 60 -2.16 4.00 -2.31
CA CYS A 60 -2.18 2.60 -2.71
C CYS A 60 -2.08 2.39 -4.22
N ASN A 61 -2.42 3.40 -5.02
CA ASN A 61 -2.32 3.35 -6.47
C ASN A 61 -0.86 3.27 -6.93
N ALA A 62 -0.66 2.72 -8.14
CA ALA A 62 0.52 2.96 -8.94
C ALA A 62 0.24 4.07 -9.97
N PRO A 63 1.21 4.96 -10.29
CA PRO A 63 1.02 5.98 -11.32
C PRO A 63 0.58 5.42 -12.68
N SER A 64 1.07 4.25 -13.05
CA SER A 64 0.73 3.55 -14.29
C SER A 64 -0.73 3.08 -14.38
N GLU A 65 -1.49 3.05 -13.28
CA GLU A 65 -2.92 2.74 -13.30
C GLU A 65 -3.77 3.86 -13.94
N LYS A 66 -3.19 5.05 -14.16
CA LYS A 66 -3.82 6.20 -14.85
C LYS A 66 -5.22 6.53 -14.33
N SER A 67 -5.41 6.45 -13.02
CA SER A 67 -6.68 6.72 -12.37
C SER A 67 -6.86 8.22 -12.10
N ASN A 68 -8.09 8.73 -12.22
CA ASN A 68 -8.46 10.07 -11.77
C ASN A 68 -8.76 10.14 -10.25
N ARG A 69 -8.48 9.06 -9.51
CA ARG A 69 -8.67 8.98 -8.06
C ARG A 69 -7.42 8.49 -7.37
N LEU A 70 -7.20 8.98 -6.16
CA LEU A 70 -6.15 8.50 -5.27
C LEU A 70 -6.77 7.73 -4.11
N GLU A 71 -6.25 6.54 -3.87
CA GLU A 71 -6.76 5.62 -2.85
C GLU A 71 -5.75 5.45 -1.73
N VAL A 72 -6.24 5.49 -0.50
CA VAL A 72 -5.49 5.21 0.73
C VAL A 72 -6.18 4.10 1.52
N LEU A 73 -5.42 3.41 2.36
CA LEU A 73 -5.92 2.42 3.30
C LEU A 73 -5.75 2.94 4.73
N VAL A 74 -6.83 2.96 5.49
CA VAL A 74 -6.84 3.45 6.86
C VAL A 74 -7.18 2.32 7.82
N LYS A 75 -6.15 1.85 8.54
CA LYS A 75 -6.33 0.86 9.59
C LYS A 75 -6.81 1.54 10.87
N LEU A 76 -7.83 0.97 11.50
CA LEU A 76 -8.36 1.40 12.78
C LEU A 76 -7.29 1.23 13.87
N LEU A 77 -6.99 2.31 14.56
CA LEU A 77 -6.15 2.33 15.77
C LEU A 77 -7.05 2.53 16.97
N GLU A 78 -6.83 1.76 18.02
CA GLU A 78 -7.55 1.92 19.29
C GLU A 78 -7.33 3.34 19.83
N GLY A 79 -8.43 4.07 20.12
CA GLY A 79 -8.39 5.47 20.53
C GLY A 79 -7.97 6.47 19.45
N GLY A 80 -7.73 6.02 18.24
CA GLY A 80 -7.32 6.86 17.12
C GLY A 80 -8.48 7.67 16.53
N LYS A 81 -8.54 8.98 16.78
CA LYS A 81 -9.64 9.86 16.36
C LYS A 81 -9.87 9.83 14.84
N VAL A 82 -8.82 10.05 14.05
CA VAL A 82 -8.94 10.10 12.58
C VAL A 82 -9.20 8.72 12.01
N SER A 83 -8.47 7.68 12.45
CA SER A 83 -8.71 6.31 11.97
C SER A 83 -10.10 5.81 12.37
N GLY A 84 -10.61 6.18 13.54
CA GLY A 84 -11.98 5.93 13.97
C GLY A 84 -12.98 6.58 13.04
N TYR A 85 -12.83 7.90 12.78
CA TYR A 85 -13.70 8.61 11.85
C TYR A 85 -13.76 7.95 10.47
N PHE A 86 -12.61 7.61 9.88
CA PHE A 86 -12.55 6.95 8.57
C PHE A 86 -13.23 5.57 8.54
N ASN A 87 -13.11 4.81 9.63
CA ASN A 87 -13.65 3.46 9.70
C ASN A 87 -15.13 3.39 10.05
N GLU A 88 -15.67 4.39 10.76
CA GLU A 88 -16.98 4.33 11.40
C GLU A 88 -17.95 5.40 10.89
N HIS A 89 -17.46 6.55 10.44
CA HIS A 89 -18.29 7.73 10.16
C HIS A 89 -18.14 8.30 8.76
N LEU A 90 -17.03 8.06 8.06
CA LEU A 90 -16.83 8.58 6.71
C LEU A 90 -17.77 7.92 5.72
N HIS A 91 -18.45 8.74 4.92
CA HIS A 91 -19.34 8.29 3.85
C HIS A 91 -18.85 8.73 2.47
N MET A 92 -19.41 8.09 1.44
CA MET A 92 -19.24 8.55 0.05
C MET A 92 -19.84 9.95 -0.11
N ASP A 93 -19.30 10.69 -1.07
CA ASP A 93 -19.68 12.07 -1.42
C ASP A 93 -19.26 13.14 -0.41
N GLU A 94 -18.68 12.78 0.73
CA GLU A 94 -18.09 13.75 1.66
C GLU A 94 -16.86 14.43 1.07
N MET A 95 -16.66 15.70 1.44
CA MET A 95 -15.50 16.49 1.03
C MET A 95 -14.40 16.40 2.08
N LEU A 96 -13.26 15.86 1.72
CA LEU A 96 -12.07 15.78 2.56
C LEU A 96 -11.06 16.87 2.17
N GLU A 97 -10.42 17.49 3.16
CA GLU A 97 -9.32 18.42 2.91
C GLU A 97 -8.00 17.66 2.82
N VAL A 98 -7.39 17.72 1.64
CA VAL A 98 -6.23 16.89 1.26
C VAL A 98 -5.13 17.78 0.69
N MET A 99 -3.88 17.55 1.11
CA MET A 99 -2.71 18.17 0.47
C MET A 99 -2.25 17.35 -0.73
N PRO A 100 -1.62 18.00 -1.73
CA PRO A 100 -0.94 17.28 -2.80
C PRO A 100 0.02 16.21 -2.29
N PRO A 101 0.26 15.15 -3.10
CA PRO A 101 1.13 14.05 -2.72
C PRO A 101 2.52 14.48 -2.29
N MET A 102 3.05 13.83 -1.24
CA MET A 102 4.36 14.09 -0.67
C MET A 102 5.09 12.79 -0.34
N GLY A 103 6.41 12.87 -0.15
CA GLY A 103 7.25 11.74 0.27
C GLY A 103 8.25 11.30 -0.79
N GLY A 104 9.26 10.56 -0.34
CA GLY A 104 10.40 10.12 -1.16
C GLY A 104 10.64 8.61 -1.15
N PHE A 105 9.66 7.79 -0.69
CA PHE A 105 9.77 6.33 -0.71
C PHE A 105 9.47 5.77 -2.11
N ASN A 106 10.32 6.15 -3.07
CA ASN A 106 10.17 5.74 -4.46
C ASN A 106 11.53 5.49 -5.10
N THR A 107 11.53 4.74 -6.21
CA THR A 107 12.68 4.55 -7.09
C THR A 107 12.29 4.87 -8.53
N SER A 108 13.28 4.95 -9.42
CA SER A 108 13.05 5.13 -10.85
C SER A 108 13.04 3.79 -11.55
N TYR A 109 12.12 3.64 -12.50
CA TYR A 109 11.96 2.48 -13.33
C TYR A 109 12.33 2.78 -14.77
N HIS A 110 12.77 1.76 -15.51
CA HIS A 110 13.08 1.88 -16.93
C HIS A 110 12.65 0.62 -17.67
N PRO A 111 11.95 0.71 -18.80
CA PRO A 111 11.37 -0.45 -19.50
C PRO A 111 12.36 -1.54 -19.91
N THR A 112 13.64 -1.21 -20.00
CA THR A 112 14.71 -2.18 -20.34
C THR A 112 15.39 -2.81 -19.13
N ASN A 113 14.98 -2.46 -17.91
CA ASN A 113 15.52 -3.10 -16.72
C ASN A 113 15.03 -4.56 -16.62
N VAL A 114 15.93 -5.41 -16.16
CA VAL A 114 15.66 -6.80 -15.75
C VAL A 114 16.10 -6.93 -14.31
N LYS A 115 15.20 -6.68 -13.37
CA LYS A 115 15.51 -6.59 -11.95
C LYS A 115 14.62 -7.49 -11.11
N THR A 116 15.11 -7.83 -9.93
CA THR A 116 14.31 -8.40 -8.86
C THR A 116 14.00 -7.34 -7.81
N TYR A 117 12.73 -7.18 -7.49
CA TYR A 117 12.23 -6.30 -6.46
C TYR A 117 11.76 -7.13 -5.26
N ILE A 118 12.16 -6.74 -4.06
CA ILE A 118 11.76 -7.41 -2.81
C ILE A 118 11.01 -6.42 -1.93
N GLY A 119 9.71 -6.66 -1.76
CA GLY A 119 8.87 -5.91 -0.83
C GLY A 119 8.79 -6.61 0.52
N LEU A 120 9.13 -5.91 1.59
CA LEU A 120 9.01 -6.35 2.97
C LEU A 120 7.94 -5.53 3.68
N ALA A 121 6.81 -6.14 4.00
CA ALA A 121 5.68 -5.41 4.57
C ALA A 121 5.10 -6.07 5.82
N ALA A 122 4.58 -5.25 6.73
CA ALA A 122 3.80 -5.71 7.88
C ALA A 122 2.56 -4.83 8.05
N GLY A 123 1.39 -5.45 8.16
CA GLY A 123 0.11 -4.75 8.35
C GLY A 123 -0.10 -3.62 7.34
N SER A 124 -0.41 -2.41 7.81
CA SER A 124 -0.67 -1.23 6.94
C SER A 124 0.58 -0.70 6.22
N GLY A 125 1.78 -1.15 6.56
CA GLY A 125 3.00 -0.85 5.80
C GLY A 125 3.00 -1.40 4.38
N ILE A 126 2.05 -2.25 4.04
CA ILE A 126 1.84 -2.76 2.68
C ILE A 126 1.58 -1.65 1.65
N THR A 127 0.93 -0.54 2.05
CA THR A 127 0.43 0.46 1.10
C THR A 127 1.52 1.08 0.22
N PRO A 128 2.63 1.64 0.75
CA PRO A 128 3.69 2.17 -0.09
C PRO A 128 4.50 1.08 -0.80
N VAL A 129 4.67 -0.09 -0.18
CA VAL A 129 5.37 -1.23 -0.77
C VAL A 129 4.62 -1.76 -1.99
N LEU A 130 3.29 -1.96 -1.85
CA LEU A 130 2.46 -2.44 -2.95
C LEU A 130 2.40 -1.44 -4.12
N SER A 131 2.35 -0.14 -3.82
CA SER A 131 2.42 0.91 -4.85
C SER A 131 3.72 0.82 -5.66
N ASN A 132 4.87 0.60 -5.01
CA ASN A 132 6.16 0.41 -5.67
C ASN A 132 6.21 -0.90 -6.48
N ILE A 133 5.77 -2.02 -5.92
CA ILE A 133 5.70 -3.31 -6.63
C ILE A 133 4.82 -3.20 -7.88
N LYS A 134 3.64 -2.61 -7.78
CA LYS A 134 2.77 -2.41 -8.94
C LYS A 134 3.46 -1.60 -10.03
N GLU A 135 4.04 -0.47 -9.65
CA GLU A 135 4.71 0.41 -10.62
C GLU A 135 5.90 -0.29 -11.29
N SER A 136 6.72 -1.06 -10.54
CA SER A 136 7.83 -1.82 -11.13
C SER A 136 7.34 -2.82 -12.18
N LEU A 137 6.29 -3.57 -11.87
CA LEU A 137 5.74 -4.58 -12.77
C LEU A 137 5.04 -4.00 -14.00
N TYR A 138 4.46 -2.78 -13.89
CA TYR A 138 3.89 -2.06 -15.02
C TYR A 138 4.95 -1.45 -15.94
N GLN A 139 6.01 -0.88 -15.36
CA GLN A 139 7.04 -0.15 -16.11
C GLN A 139 8.12 -1.06 -16.69
N GLU A 140 8.37 -2.21 -16.08
CA GLU A 140 9.48 -3.09 -16.41
C GLU A 140 8.97 -4.50 -16.73
N PRO A 141 8.71 -4.80 -18.02
CA PRO A 141 8.09 -6.08 -18.44
C PRO A 141 8.89 -7.32 -18.05
N ASP A 142 10.22 -7.20 -18.01
CA ASP A 142 11.15 -8.32 -17.76
C ASP A 142 11.61 -8.42 -16.30
N SER A 143 11.13 -7.52 -15.44
CA SER A 143 11.43 -7.53 -14.00
C SER A 143 10.42 -8.39 -13.20
N ASN A 144 10.88 -8.91 -12.07
CA ASN A 144 10.10 -9.73 -11.14
C ASN A 144 9.99 -9.07 -9.77
N ALA A 145 8.97 -9.42 -9.01
CA ALA A 145 8.79 -8.94 -7.65
C ALA A 145 8.43 -10.08 -6.68
N TYR A 146 8.96 -10.00 -5.49
CA TYR A 146 8.63 -10.86 -4.35
C TYR A 146 8.08 -9.99 -3.23
N LEU A 147 6.95 -10.37 -2.66
CA LEU A 147 6.34 -9.70 -1.54
C LEU A 147 6.30 -10.64 -0.33
N PHE A 148 7.09 -10.34 0.70
CA PHE A 148 7.01 -11.00 2.00
C PHE A 148 6.14 -10.14 2.92
N TYR A 149 4.96 -10.64 3.25
CA TYR A 149 3.95 -9.83 3.89
C TYR A 149 3.43 -10.47 5.20
N SER A 150 3.81 -9.86 6.33
CA SER A 150 3.44 -10.33 7.67
C SER A 150 2.19 -9.64 8.19
N ASN A 151 1.25 -10.44 8.69
CA ASN A 151 0.00 -9.99 9.31
C ASN A 151 -0.27 -10.76 10.60
N ARG A 152 -1.33 -10.39 11.33
CA ARG A 152 -1.74 -11.12 12.54
C ARG A 152 -2.26 -12.52 12.21
N SER A 153 -3.12 -12.60 11.19
CA SER A 153 -3.74 -13.81 10.66
C SER A 153 -4.12 -13.57 9.19
N MET A 154 -4.52 -14.61 8.47
CA MET A 154 -4.96 -14.48 7.07
C MET A 154 -6.18 -13.57 6.91
N ASN A 155 -7.09 -13.53 7.87
CA ASN A 155 -8.27 -12.64 7.83
C ASN A 155 -7.93 -11.15 8.04
N HIS A 156 -6.71 -10.83 8.43
CA HIS A 156 -6.20 -9.47 8.62
C HIS A 156 -5.18 -9.07 7.55
N VAL A 157 -5.07 -9.84 6.47
CA VAL A 157 -4.24 -9.49 5.32
C VAL A 157 -4.92 -8.35 4.56
N LEU A 158 -4.36 -7.15 4.70
CA LEU A 158 -4.88 -5.97 4.01
C LEU A 158 -4.60 -6.06 2.51
N ARG A 159 -5.53 -5.61 1.69
CA ARG A 159 -5.46 -5.62 0.21
C ARG A 159 -5.35 -7.02 -0.40
N LYS A 160 -5.74 -8.07 0.33
CA LYS A 160 -5.57 -9.45 -0.14
C LYS A 160 -6.19 -9.69 -1.52
N ASN A 161 -7.44 -9.29 -1.72
CA ASN A 161 -8.13 -9.46 -3.00
C ASN A 161 -7.45 -8.71 -4.17
N GLU A 162 -6.81 -7.57 -3.90
CA GLU A 162 -6.04 -6.85 -4.92
C GLU A 162 -4.74 -7.59 -5.21
N ILE A 163 -4.02 -8.01 -4.18
CA ILE A 163 -2.76 -8.75 -4.31
C ILE A 163 -2.98 -10.04 -5.11
N ASP A 164 -4.03 -10.81 -4.81
CA ASP A 164 -4.37 -12.04 -5.51
C ASP A 164 -4.60 -11.78 -7.02
N LYS A 165 -5.35 -10.72 -7.35
CA LYS A 165 -5.56 -10.30 -8.76
C LYS A 165 -4.26 -9.87 -9.45
N LEU A 166 -3.36 -9.20 -8.74
CA LEU A 166 -2.06 -8.82 -9.29
C LEU A 166 -1.19 -10.04 -9.56
N VAL A 167 -1.21 -11.05 -8.69
CA VAL A 167 -0.52 -12.33 -8.93
C VAL A 167 -1.02 -12.99 -10.22
N GLU A 168 -2.32 -13.04 -10.42
CA GLU A 168 -2.93 -13.56 -11.65
C GLU A 168 -2.54 -12.72 -12.88
N GLN A 169 -2.67 -11.38 -12.76
CA GLN A 169 -2.39 -10.44 -13.85
C GLN A 169 -0.94 -10.50 -14.33
N PHE A 170 0.01 -10.59 -13.40
CA PHE A 170 1.44 -10.58 -13.73
C PHE A 170 2.04 -11.99 -13.91
N ASN A 171 1.23 -13.04 -13.90
CA ASN A 171 1.54 -14.41 -14.33
C ASN A 171 2.98 -14.86 -14.02
N GLY A 172 3.26 -15.09 -12.73
CA GLY A 172 4.57 -15.57 -12.23
C GLY A 172 5.63 -14.50 -11.99
N ARG A 173 5.44 -13.28 -12.48
CA ARG A 173 6.35 -12.16 -12.17
C ARG A 173 6.14 -11.56 -10.77
N LEU A 174 4.99 -11.80 -10.14
CA LEU A 174 4.74 -11.46 -8.75
C LEU A 174 4.58 -12.74 -7.93
N LYS A 175 5.48 -12.95 -6.96
CA LYS A 175 5.37 -14.02 -5.98
C LYS A 175 5.11 -13.42 -4.61
N VAL A 176 4.14 -13.98 -3.88
CA VAL A 176 3.71 -13.46 -2.56
C VAL A 176 3.84 -14.53 -1.50
N VAL A 177 4.49 -14.18 -0.41
CA VAL A 177 4.66 -15.04 0.77
C VAL A 177 3.99 -14.35 1.95
N TYR A 178 2.91 -14.96 2.43
CA TYR A 178 2.23 -14.49 3.63
C TYR A 178 2.83 -15.11 4.88
N LEU A 179 3.09 -14.28 5.90
CA LEU A 179 3.47 -14.69 7.23
C LEU A 179 2.39 -14.30 8.22
N VAL A 180 2.09 -15.19 9.17
CA VAL A 180 1.06 -14.95 10.19
C VAL A 180 1.69 -15.00 11.58
N SER A 181 1.44 -13.96 12.38
CA SER A 181 2.10 -13.81 13.69
C SER A 181 1.26 -14.27 14.88
N ARG A 182 -0.04 -14.51 14.67
CA ARG A 182 -0.99 -14.95 15.72
C ARG A 182 -1.87 -16.10 15.27
N GLU A 183 -1.46 -16.80 14.25
CA GLU A 183 -2.14 -17.95 13.68
C GLU A 183 -1.09 -19.04 13.45
N LYS A 184 -1.47 -20.31 13.60
CA LYS A 184 -0.62 -21.46 13.31
C LYS A 184 -0.62 -21.71 11.81
N HIS A 185 0.53 -22.12 11.28
CA HIS A 185 0.71 -22.55 9.91
C HIS A 185 1.29 -23.96 9.89
N GLU A 186 0.98 -24.75 8.87
CA GLU A 186 1.51 -26.12 8.72
C GLU A 186 3.05 -26.12 8.68
N ASP A 187 3.63 -25.10 8.06
CA ASP A 187 5.07 -24.89 8.04
C ASP A 187 5.46 -23.72 8.96
N PRO A 188 6.22 -23.96 10.03
CA PRO A 188 6.60 -22.94 11.01
C PRO A 188 7.40 -21.76 10.44
N VAL A 189 8.01 -21.89 9.26
CA VAL A 189 8.74 -20.77 8.63
C VAL A 189 7.81 -19.59 8.31
N PHE A 190 6.53 -19.84 8.05
CA PHE A 190 5.54 -18.80 7.77
C PHE A 190 4.86 -18.26 9.02
N GLU A 191 5.18 -18.77 10.22
CA GLU A 191 4.71 -18.24 11.49
C GLU A 191 5.59 -17.10 12.00
N GLY A 192 4.97 -16.09 12.63
CA GLY A 192 5.68 -15.02 13.32
C GLY A 192 5.89 -13.76 12.47
N ARG A 193 6.74 -12.88 12.98
CA ARG A 193 7.10 -11.62 12.31
C ARG A 193 8.30 -11.83 11.40
N ILE A 194 8.48 -10.91 10.46
CA ILE A 194 9.70 -10.81 9.67
C ILE A 194 10.86 -10.48 10.62
N SER A 195 11.91 -11.31 10.58
CA SER A 195 13.20 -11.09 11.23
C SER A 195 14.32 -11.44 10.24
N PRO A 196 15.57 -11.00 10.47
CA PRO A 196 16.70 -11.38 9.62
C PRO A 196 16.82 -12.89 9.42
N GLU A 197 16.78 -13.67 10.51
CA GLU A 197 16.94 -15.12 10.48
C GLU A 197 15.80 -15.81 9.70
N LYS A 198 14.59 -15.22 9.79
CA LYS A 198 13.44 -15.71 9.05
C LYS A 198 13.55 -15.36 7.55
N LEU A 199 14.06 -14.19 7.22
CA LEU A 199 14.30 -13.83 5.83
C LEU A 199 15.35 -14.75 5.20
N ASP A 200 16.41 -15.07 5.89
CA ASP A 200 17.43 -16.03 5.41
C ASP A 200 16.78 -17.37 5.06
N GLN A 201 15.95 -17.93 5.97
CA GLN A 201 15.22 -19.17 5.73
C GLN A 201 14.24 -19.08 4.55
N LEU A 202 13.59 -17.93 4.37
CA LEU A 202 12.66 -17.72 3.26
C LEU A 202 13.41 -17.56 1.94
N PHE A 203 14.52 -16.83 1.91
CA PHE A 203 15.33 -16.67 0.71
C PHE A 203 15.97 -17.96 0.25
N GLU A 204 16.42 -18.83 1.15
CA GLU A 204 16.91 -20.19 0.81
C GLU A 204 15.87 -21.02 0.04
N ARG A 205 14.56 -20.78 0.26
CA ARG A 205 13.47 -21.46 -0.47
C ARG A 205 13.22 -20.89 -1.88
N TYR A 206 13.74 -19.71 -2.14
CA TYR A 206 13.61 -19.03 -3.42
C TYR A 206 15.01 -18.86 -4.03
N THR A 207 15.58 -19.99 -4.46
CA THR A 207 16.95 -20.05 -5.01
C THR A 207 17.16 -19.26 -6.28
N ASP A 208 16.07 -18.81 -6.91
CA ASP A 208 16.07 -17.96 -8.09
C ASP A 208 16.22 -16.46 -7.76
N ILE A 209 16.24 -16.08 -6.46
CA ILE A 209 16.41 -14.68 -6.05
C ILE A 209 17.89 -14.39 -5.81
N ASP A 210 18.46 -13.47 -6.61
CA ASP A 210 19.72 -12.82 -6.23
C ASP A 210 19.43 -11.64 -5.29
N ILE A 211 19.46 -11.95 -3.98
CA ILE A 211 19.16 -10.97 -2.93
C ILE A 211 20.18 -9.83 -2.85
N ARG A 212 21.40 -10.00 -3.37
CA ARG A 212 22.46 -8.98 -3.32
C ARG A 212 22.24 -7.88 -4.36
N GLU A 213 21.62 -8.22 -5.48
CA GLU A 213 21.32 -7.30 -6.58
C GLU A 213 19.87 -6.82 -6.57
N ALA A 214 19.06 -7.32 -5.64
CA ALA A 214 17.66 -6.94 -5.53
C ALA A 214 17.48 -5.49 -5.04
N THR A 215 16.40 -4.86 -5.49
CA THR A 215 15.93 -3.58 -4.97
C THR A 215 14.88 -3.83 -3.90
N TYR A 216 15.05 -3.22 -2.72
CA TYR A 216 14.17 -3.43 -1.56
C TYR A 216 13.23 -2.26 -1.32
N PHE A 217 12.00 -2.61 -0.91
CA PHE A 217 10.97 -1.68 -0.45
C PHE A 217 10.48 -2.03 0.95
#